data_43731f049af5dd7d1564eaa6c8a19640
#
_entry.id   43731f049af5dd7d1564eaa6c8a19640
#
_cell.length_a   1.000
_cell.length_b   1.000
_cell.length_c   1.000
_cell.angle_alpha   90.00
_cell.angle_beta   90.00
_cell.angle_gamma   90.00
#
_symmetry.space_group_name_H-M   'P 1'
#
loop_
_entity.id
_entity.type
_entity.pdbx_description
1 polymer ?
#
loop_
_entity_poly.entity_id
_entity_poly.type
_entity_poly.pdbx_seq_one_letter_code
_entity_poly.pdbx_strand_id
1 'polypeptide(L)'
;MQVFFLHGRLICGPNPRGLMFTATSIVLSSWIFARYVVKDMPHHHSALIVTFSLVFTFVVGPGLYPHYYLFQVLVNLIQVSTTDPGIIPRNNNDQETLELEKAGTSDGTRSKKATINGVEVKLKYCRVCKIFRPPRSSHCAICDNCVERYDHHCPWVGQCIGLRNCRSYMALVISGLIFFVYIFAFSCWILHRKNVHGFIGMVKTCPETLALTALAFNAIGFLGALAIYHVYLIAINQTAYENFRQRYVGSKNPYDRGILNNFKDAFFAAVPLPRVDFRAEVVNCDT
;
A
#
# COMPACT_ATOMS: atom_id res chain seq x y z
N MET A 1 15.43 0.46 11.00
CA MET A 1 15.45 -1.00 11.20
C MET A 1 14.00 -1.50 11.21
N GLN A 2 13.69 -2.58 10.51
CA GLN A 2 12.35 -3.18 10.56
C GLN A 2 12.14 -3.93 11.89
N VAL A 3 10.87 -4.05 12.30
CA VAL A 3 10.48 -4.72 13.54
C VAL A 3 9.83 -6.04 13.18
N PHE A 4 10.25 -7.12 13.84
CA PHE A 4 9.77 -8.48 13.59
C PHE A 4 8.92 -8.94 14.77
N PHE A 5 7.76 -9.51 14.47
CA PHE A 5 6.84 -10.08 15.46
C PHE A 5 6.56 -11.54 15.14
N LEU A 6 6.10 -12.30 16.13
CA LEU A 6 5.73 -13.71 16.02
C LEU A 6 6.82 -14.56 15.32
N HIS A 7 8.06 -14.46 15.80
CA HIS A 7 9.22 -15.18 15.25
C HIS A 7 9.39 -14.97 13.74
N GLY A 8 9.36 -13.70 13.29
CA GLY A 8 9.58 -13.32 11.90
C GLY A 8 8.39 -13.56 10.95
N ARG A 9 7.23 -13.96 11.47
CA ARG A 9 6.02 -14.12 10.64
C ARG A 9 5.40 -12.80 10.20
N LEU A 10 5.55 -11.76 11.00
CA LEU A 10 5.06 -10.42 10.72
C LEU A 10 6.24 -9.45 10.71
N ILE A 11 6.31 -8.63 9.66
CA ILE A 11 7.39 -7.69 9.41
C ILE A 11 6.80 -6.30 9.29
N CYS A 12 7.08 -5.44 10.25
CA CYS A 12 6.62 -4.05 10.25
C CYS A 12 7.76 -3.09 9.93
N GLY A 13 7.43 -1.96 9.32
CA GLY A 13 8.38 -0.88 9.14
C GLY A 13 8.79 -0.22 10.47
N PRO A 14 9.83 0.62 10.46
CA PRO A 14 10.43 1.18 11.67
C PRO A 14 9.59 2.25 12.37
N ASN A 15 8.60 2.83 11.68
CA ASN A 15 7.80 3.91 12.23
C ASN A 15 6.29 3.60 12.22
N PRO A 16 5.72 3.13 13.33
CA PRO A 16 4.31 2.77 13.41
C PRO A 16 3.35 3.97 13.50
N ARG A 17 3.85 5.21 13.65
CA ARG A 17 3.00 6.39 13.89
C ARG A 17 1.95 6.59 12.80
N GLY A 18 2.35 6.49 11.53
CA GLY A 18 1.42 6.63 10.41
C GLY A 18 0.39 5.50 10.36
N LEU A 19 0.80 4.27 10.62
CA LEU A 19 -0.10 3.12 10.74
C LEU A 19 -1.13 3.32 11.86
N MET A 20 -0.69 3.75 13.04
CA MET A 20 -1.58 4.03 14.17
C MET A 20 -2.55 5.18 13.84
N PHE A 21 -2.07 6.26 13.21
CA PHE A 21 -2.92 7.36 12.77
C PHE A 21 -3.99 6.89 11.78
N THR A 22 -3.60 6.09 10.78
CA THR A 22 -4.52 5.53 9.78
C THR A 22 -5.56 4.62 10.43
N ALA A 23 -5.15 3.69 11.30
CA ALA A 23 -6.05 2.80 12.01
C ALA A 23 -7.03 3.58 12.90
N THR A 24 -6.53 4.53 13.69
CA THR A 24 -7.36 5.38 14.56
C THR A 24 -8.37 6.20 13.74
N SER A 25 -7.95 6.79 12.63
CA SER A 25 -8.84 7.57 11.75
C SER A 25 -9.97 6.72 11.17
N ILE A 26 -9.68 5.49 10.75
CA ILE A 26 -10.66 4.54 10.22
C ILE A 26 -11.66 4.15 11.32
N VAL A 27 -11.18 3.75 12.50
CA VAL A 27 -12.02 3.35 13.64
C VAL A 27 -12.88 4.50 14.13
N LEU A 28 -12.31 5.70 14.29
CA LEU A 28 -13.03 6.89 14.72
C LEU A 28 -14.12 7.29 13.71
N SER A 29 -13.81 7.27 12.42
CA SER A 29 -14.79 7.55 11.36
C SER A 29 -15.96 6.56 11.40
N SER A 30 -15.67 5.27 11.59
CA SER A 30 -16.71 4.24 11.73
C SER A 30 -17.56 4.43 12.99
N TRP A 31 -16.94 4.81 14.12
CA TRP A 31 -17.66 5.07 15.37
C TRP A 31 -18.58 6.29 15.26
N ILE A 32 -18.08 7.40 14.70
CA ILE A 32 -18.90 8.60 14.46
C ILE A 32 -20.06 8.25 13.51
N PHE A 33 -19.80 7.51 12.45
CA PHE A 33 -20.81 7.06 11.50
C PHE A 33 -21.92 6.24 12.20
N ALA A 34 -21.54 5.24 12.99
CA ALA A 34 -22.47 4.40 13.73
C ALA A 34 -23.30 5.22 14.75
N ARG A 35 -22.67 6.17 15.44
CA ARG A 35 -23.30 6.92 16.53
C ARG A 35 -24.24 8.02 16.05
N TYR A 36 -23.92 8.69 14.93
CA TYR A 36 -24.63 9.89 14.49
C TYR A 36 -25.36 9.74 13.15
N VAL A 37 -24.98 8.79 12.32
CA VAL A 37 -25.59 8.56 11.01
C VAL A 37 -26.53 7.37 11.06
N VAL A 38 -26.06 6.20 11.47
CA VAL A 38 -26.85 4.94 11.49
C VAL A 38 -28.02 5.04 12.47
N LYS A 39 -27.83 5.66 13.63
CA LYS A 39 -28.90 5.85 14.64
C LYS A 39 -30.13 6.57 14.09
N ASP A 40 -29.94 7.50 13.18
CA ASP A 40 -31.00 8.32 12.61
C ASP A 40 -31.59 7.70 11.32
N MET A 41 -31.18 6.49 10.94
CA MET A 41 -31.72 5.79 9.79
C MET A 41 -33.02 5.03 10.10
N PRO A 42 -34.04 5.08 9.22
CA PRO A 42 -35.24 4.27 9.35
C PRO A 42 -34.91 2.78 9.20
N HIS A 43 -35.61 1.92 9.98
CA HIS A 43 -35.38 0.47 10.02
C HIS A 43 -35.46 -0.24 8.65
N HIS A 44 -36.36 0.23 7.72
CA HIS A 44 -36.45 -0.37 6.38
C HIS A 44 -35.30 -0.02 5.45
N HIS A 45 -34.53 1.03 5.70
CA HIS A 45 -33.29 1.30 4.95
C HIS A 45 -32.09 0.52 5.47
N SER A 46 -32.17 -0.01 6.69
CA SER A 46 -31.14 -0.95 7.16
C SER A 46 -31.11 -2.22 6.29
N ALA A 47 -32.25 -2.65 5.73
CA ALA A 47 -32.32 -3.76 4.77
C ALA A 47 -31.59 -3.45 3.45
N LEU A 48 -31.74 -2.23 2.91
CA LEU A 48 -30.99 -1.79 1.71
C LEU A 48 -29.47 -1.73 1.97
N ILE A 49 -29.07 -1.26 3.15
CA ILE A 49 -27.68 -1.27 3.58
C ILE A 49 -27.15 -2.70 3.67
N VAL A 50 -27.95 -3.60 4.25
CA VAL A 50 -27.64 -5.04 4.32
C VAL A 50 -27.59 -5.64 2.92
N THR A 51 -28.53 -5.35 2.03
CA THR A 51 -28.56 -5.88 0.66
C THR A 51 -27.38 -5.36 -0.18
N PHE A 52 -27.06 -4.06 -0.07
CA PHE A 52 -25.90 -3.49 -0.75
C PHE A 52 -24.59 -4.06 -0.20
N SER A 53 -24.52 -4.28 1.12
CA SER A 53 -23.43 -4.99 1.77
C SER A 53 -23.34 -6.44 1.30
N LEU A 54 -24.47 -7.15 1.13
CA LEU A 54 -24.53 -8.54 0.65
C LEU A 54 -24.09 -8.67 -0.81
N VAL A 55 -24.57 -7.81 -1.71
CA VAL A 55 -24.17 -7.82 -3.13
C VAL A 55 -22.68 -7.53 -3.27
N PHE A 56 -22.17 -6.61 -2.48
CA PHE A 56 -20.73 -6.29 -2.49
C PHE A 56 -19.90 -7.40 -1.84
N THR A 57 -20.44 -8.08 -0.84
CA THR A 57 -19.86 -9.25 -0.18
C THR A 57 -19.69 -10.42 -1.16
N PHE A 58 -20.65 -10.63 -2.07
CA PHE A 58 -20.55 -11.67 -3.08
C PHE A 58 -19.39 -11.42 -4.07
N VAL A 59 -19.03 -10.16 -4.30
CA VAL A 59 -17.92 -9.77 -5.18
C VAL A 59 -16.56 -9.77 -4.46
N VAL A 60 -16.52 -9.57 -3.14
CA VAL A 60 -15.27 -9.33 -2.37
C VAL A 60 -15.05 -10.32 -1.22
N GLY A 61 -16.02 -11.21 -0.92
CA GLY A 61 -15.95 -12.22 0.15
C GLY A 61 -17.01 -12.05 1.26
N PRO A 62 -17.31 -13.09 2.08
CA PRO A 62 -18.47 -13.14 2.96
C PRO A 62 -18.37 -12.21 4.19
N GLY A 63 -19.38 -11.37 4.41
CA GLY A 63 -19.51 -10.55 5.64
C GLY A 63 -20.73 -9.65 5.72
N LEU A 64 -21.54 -9.86 6.71
CA LEU A 64 -22.76 -9.10 7.04
C LEU A 64 -22.45 -7.93 7.99
N TYR A 65 -22.99 -6.70 7.73
CA TYR A 65 -23.02 -5.48 8.53
C TYR A 65 -22.01 -4.36 8.17
N PRO A 66 -22.29 -3.10 8.51
CA PRO A 66 -21.40 -1.95 8.31
C PRO A 66 -20.04 -2.12 9.02
N HIS A 67 -19.95 -2.93 10.05
CA HIS A 67 -18.71 -3.35 10.68
C HIS A 67 -17.79 -4.16 9.74
N TYR A 68 -18.32 -4.72 8.66
CA TYR A 68 -17.56 -5.51 7.71
C TYR A 68 -16.60 -4.66 6.87
N TYR A 69 -17.05 -3.49 6.39
CA TYR A 69 -16.14 -2.59 5.65
C TYR A 69 -15.02 -2.09 6.53
N LEU A 70 -15.33 -1.76 7.78
CA LEU A 70 -14.32 -1.45 8.78
C LEU A 70 -13.34 -2.62 8.96
N PHE A 71 -13.86 -3.82 9.15
CA PHE A 71 -13.06 -5.03 9.33
C PHE A 71 -12.19 -5.29 8.09
N GLN A 72 -12.75 -5.22 6.88
CA GLN A 72 -12.01 -5.43 5.64
C GLN A 72 -10.88 -4.42 5.44
N VAL A 73 -11.14 -3.13 5.69
CA VAL A 73 -10.11 -2.09 5.58
C VAL A 73 -9.01 -2.31 6.63
N LEU A 74 -9.37 -2.68 7.86
CA LEU A 74 -8.39 -2.98 8.92
C LEU A 74 -7.59 -4.24 8.62
N VAL A 75 -8.22 -5.30 8.10
CA VAL A 75 -7.51 -6.52 7.66
C VAL A 75 -6.52 -6.19 6.55
N ASN A 76 -6.94 -5.44 5.52
CA ASN A 76 -6.04 -5.02 4.45
C ASN A 76 -4.90 -4.13 4.98
N LEU A 77 -5.19 -3.23 5.93
CA LEU A 77 -4.18 -2.39 6.56
C LEU A 77 -3.16 -3.22 7.33
N ILE A 78 -3.61 -4.16 8.15
CA ILE A 78 -2.73 -5.09 8.89
C ILE A 78 -1.93 -5.92 7.89
N GLN A 79 -2.57 -6.51 6.89
CA GLN A 79 -1.91 -7.35 5.91
C GLN A 79 -0.81 -6.61 5.17
N VAL A 80 -1.05 -5.42 4.65
CA VAL A 80 -0.03 -4.66 3.93
C VAL A 80 1.09 -4.19 4.84
N SER A 81 0.78 -3.85 6.11
CA SER A 81 1.75 -3.35 7.09
C SER A 81 2.65 -4.44 7.67
N THR A 82 2.22 -5.70 7.58
CA THR A 82 2.93 -6.84 8.19
C THR A 82 3.48 -7.86 7.19
N THR A 83 3.22 -7.67 5.89
CA THR A 83 3.76 -8.52 4.83
C THR A 83 5.12 -8.01 4.39
N ASP A 84 6.09 -8.91 4.23
CA ASP A 84 7.39 -8.61 3.61
C ASP A 84 7.20 -7.93 2.25
N PRO A 85 7.71 -6.70 2.02
CA PRO A 85 7.60 -6.01 0.74
C PRO A 85 8.45 -6.63 -0.38
N GLY A 86 9.32 -7.57 -0.08
CA GLY A 86 10.34 -8.16 -0.95
C GLY A 86 11.74 -7.67 -0.60
N ILE A 87 12.12 -7.86 0.67
CA ILE A 87 13.44 -7.46 1.18
C ILE A 87 14.53 -8.31 0.52
N ILE A 88 15.58 -7.64 0.08
CA ILE A 88 16.75 -8.29 -0.52
C ILE A 88 17.83 -8.44 0.56
N PRO A 89 18.37 -9.66 0.77
CA PRO A 89 19.45 -9.89 1.73
C PRO A 89 20.65 -8.96 1.49
N ARG A 90 21.30 -8.54 2.55
CA ARG A 90 22.59 -7.84 2.50
C ARG A 90 23.68 -8.85 2.22
N ASN A 91 24.73 -8.41 1.53
CA ASN A 91 25.94 -9.20 1.42
C ASN A 91 26.81 -8.91 2.64
N ASN A 92 27.01 -9.92 3.50
CA ASN A 92 27.88 -9.84 4.68
C ASN A 92 29.29 -10.37 4.41
N ASN A 93 29.59 -10.79 3.17
CA ASN A 93 30.88 -11.34 2.81
C ASN A 93 31.91 -10.22 2.51
N ASP A 94 32.71 -9.87 3.49
CA ASP A 94 33.65 -8.74 3.40
C ASP A 94 34.76 -9.00 2.37
N GLN A 95 35.14 -10.27 2.10
CA GLN A 95 36.15 -10.61 1.08
C GLN A 95 35.63 -10.32 -0.33
N GLU A 96 34.42 -10.75 -0.67
CA GLU A 96 33.80 -10.46 -1.97
C GLU A 96 33.57 -8.94 -2.15
N THR A 97 33.31 -8.25 -1.06
CA THR A 97 33.14 -6.79 -1.07
C THR A 97 34.46 -6.09 -1.36
N LEU A 98 35.57 -6.55 -0.78
CA LEU A 98 36.92 -6.02 -1.03
C LEU A 98 37.39 -6.26 -2.47
N GLU A 99 37.10 -7.43 -3.05
CA GLU A 99 37.43 -7.73 -4.46
C GLU A 99 36.59 -6.87 -5.41
N LEU A 100 35.30 -6.68 -5.13
CA LEU A 100 34.44 -5.76 -5.85
C LEU A 100 34.89 -4.30 -5.69
N GLU A 101 35.49 -3.96 -4.56
CA GLU A 101 36.10 -2.64 -4.31
C GLU A 101 37.36 -2.38 -5.13
N LYS A 102 38.19 -3.40 -5.28
CA LYS A 102 39.41 -3.36 -6.10
C LYS A 102 39.13 -3.37 -7.61
N ALA A 103 38.04 -4.01 -8.05
CA ALA A 103 37.60 -4.08 -9.44
C ALA A 103 36.85 -2.82 -9.94
N GLY A 104 36.85 -1.75 -9.14
CA GLY A 104 36.19 -0.48 -9.49
C GLY A 104 36.78 0.17 -10.73
N THR A 105 35.95 0.43 -11.71
CA THR A 105 36.30 1.24 -12.89
C THR A 105 36.65 2.67 -12.47
N SER A 106 37.54 3.29 -13.20
CA SER A 106 38.08 4.64 -12.99
C SER A 106 37.07 5.80 -12.85
N ASP A 107 35.78 5.53 -13.04
CA ASP A 107 34.67 6.49 -12.99
C ASP A 107 33.82 6.42 -11.69
N GLY A 108 34.28 5.72 -10.65
CA GLY A 108 33.59 5.71 -9.32
C GLY A 108 32.18 5.15 -9.28
N THR A 109 31.54 4.85 -10.42
CA THR A 109 30.21 4.29 -10.53
C THR A 109 30.24 2.80 -10.81
N ARG A 110 30.05 1.99 -9.77
CA ARG A 110 29.90 0.55 -9.92
C ARG A 110 28.59 0.21 -10.60
N SER A 111 28.63 -0.30 -11.81
CA SER A 111 27.44 -0.75 -12.53
C SER A 111 27.70 -2.06 -13.27
N LYS A 112 26.77 -3.01 -13.11
CA LYS A 112 26.66 -4.19 -13.98
C LYS A 112 25.57 -3.96 -15.00
N LYS A 113 25.63 -4.62 -16.14
CA LYS A 113 24.54 -4.65 -17.13
C LYS A 113 23.82 -5.98 -17.05
N ALA A 114 22.51 -5.96 -17.22
CA ALA A 114 21.67 -7.15 -17.37
C ALA A 114 20.77 -6.96 -18.58
N THR A 115 20.54 -8.00 -19.36
CA THR A 115 19.62 -7.96 -20.50
C THR A 115 18.25 -8.45 -20.07
N ILE A 116 17.20 -7.64 -20.26
CA ILE A 116 15.82 -7.96 -19.91
C ILE A 116 14.95 -7.74 -21.16
N ASN A 117 14.35 -8.80 -21.64
CA ASN A 117 13.52 -8.77 -22.85
C ASN A 117 14.23 -8.06 -24.03
N GLY A 118 15.51 -8.32 -24.20
CA GLY A 118 16.35 -7.75 -25.27
C GLY A 118 16.84 -6.31 -25.02
N VAL A 119 16.54 -5.72 -23.86
CA VAL A 119 16.97 -4.37 -23.49
C VAL A 119 18.05 -4.45 -22.41
N GLU A 120 19.17 -3.76 -22.62
CA GLU A 120 20.21 -3.63 -21.58
C GLU A 120 19.77 -2.70 -20.47
N VAL A 121 19.79 -3.21 -19.23
CA VAL A 121 19.47 -2.46 -18.01
C VAL A 121 20.70 -2.35 -17.13
N LYS A 122 21.06 -1.14 -16.75
CA LYS A 122 22.17 -0.87 -15.82
C LYS A 122 21.76 -1.19 -14.39
N LEU A 123 22.47 -2.11 -13.73
CA LEU A 123 22.29 -2.42 -12.31
C LEU A 123 23.18 -1.53 -11.47
N LYS A 124 22.59 -0.81 -10.53
CA LYS A 124 23.34 0.08 -9.61
C LYS A 124 23.79 -0.69 -8.37
N TYR A 125 24.98 -0.42 -7.90
CA TYR A 125 25.47 -0.97 -6.63
C TYR A 125 24.86 -0.21 -5.44
N CYS A 126 24.45 -0.95 -4.40
CA CYS A 126 24.04 -0.38 -3.12
C CYS A 126 25.19 -0.52 -2.12
N ARG A 127 25.78 0.59 -1.71
CA ARG A 127 26.91 0.59 -0.76
C ARG A 127 26.48 0.15 0.66
N VAL A 128 25.23 0.45 1.05
CA VAL A 128 24.72 0.09 2.38
C VAL A 128 24.46 -1.42 2.48
N CYS A 129 23.79 -2.00 1.46
CA CYS A 129 23.48 -3.43 1.45
C CYS A 129 24.61 -4.27 0.81
N LYS A 130 25.67 -3.65 0.28
CA LYS A 130 26.82 -4.29 -0.39
C LYS A 130 26.40 -5.24 -1.52
N ILE A 131 25.39 -4.88 -2.31
CA ILE A 131 24.85 -5.70 -3.42
C ILE A 131 24.67 -4.89 -4.70
N PHE A 132 24.78 -5.55 -5.85
CA PHE A 132 24.19 -5.03 -7.08
C PHE A 132 22.69 -5.21 -7.02
N ARG A 133 21.97 -4.10 -7.04
CA ARG A 133 20.50 -4.12 -6.94
C ARG A 133 19.89 -4.81 -8.16
N PRO A 134 19.05 -5.84 -7.97
CA PRO A 134 18.29 -6.43 -9.06
C PRO A 134 17.49 -5.37 -9.82
N PRO A 135 17.07 -5.65 -11.05
CA PRO A 135 16.21 -4.74 -11.81
C PRO A 135 14.98 -4.34 -11.02
N ARG A 136 14.52 -3.09 -11.17
CA ARG A 136 13.36 -2.52 -10.49
C ARG A 136 13.47 -2.42 -8.96
N SER A 137 14.61 -2.77 -8.36
CA SER A 137 14.81 -2.62 -6.92
C SER A 137 15.41 -1.27 -6.55
N SER A 138 15.15 -0.83 -5.32
CA SER A 138 15.76 0.37 -4.73
C SER A 138 16.00 0.20 -3.24
N HIS A 139 16.99 0.94 -2.72
CA HIS A 139 17.25 1.03 -1.29
C HIS A 139 16.33 2.08 -0.66
N CYS A 140 15.62 1.71 0.40
CA CYS A 140 14.85 2.63 1.21
C CYS A 140 15.65 3.06 2.44
N ALA A 141 15.98 4.34 2.54
CA ALA A 141 16.74 4.87 3.67
C ALA A 141 15.97 4.81 5.00
N ILE A 142 14.64 4.83 4.98
CA ILE A 142 13.80 4.75 6.20
C ILE A 142 13.80 3.32 6.75
N CYS A 143 13.58 2.31 5.89
CA CYS A 143 13.60 0.89 6.29
C CYS A 143 15.01 0.30 6.34
N ASP A 144 15.99 1.01 5.78
CA ASP A 144 17.39 0.62 5.67
C ASP A 144 17.59 -0.72 4.98
N ASN A 145 16.80 -1.01 3.93
CA ASN A 145 16.85 -2.23 3.15
C ASN A 145 16.64 -1.97 1.67
N CYS A 146 17.23 -2.82 0.80
CA CYS A 146 16.86 -2.91 -0.60
C CYS A 146 15.58 -3.74 -0.74
N VAL A 147 14.63 -3.26 -1.58
CA VAL A 147 13.34 -3.90 -1.80
C VAL A 147 13.14 -4.17 -3.28
N GLU A 148 12.65 -5.37 -3.63
CA GLU A 148 12.32 -5.78 -5.00
C GLU A 148 11.10 -5.05 -5.53
N ARG A 149 11.17 -4.67 -6.81
CA ARG A 149 10.09 -3.91 -7.47
C ARG A 149 9.59 -2.78 -6.58
N TYR A 150 10.55 -2.03 -6.04
CA TYR A 150 10.29 -0.94 -5.10
C TYR A 150 9.33 0.09 -5.69
N ASP A 151 8.22 0.34 -5.00
CA ASP A 151 7.25 1.34 -5.39
C ASP A 151 7.46 2.65 -4.62
N HIS A 152 7.28 2.62 -3.32
CA HIS A 152 7.56 3.73 -2.40
C HIS A 152 7.64 3.25 -0.95
N HIS A 153 8.11 4.11 -0.06
CA HIS A 153 7.87 3.97 1.37
C HIS A 153 6.57 4.68 1.73
N CYS A 154 5.59 3.94 2.24
CA CYS A 154 4.28 4.47 2.57
C CYS A 154 4.20 4.85 4.06
N PRO A 155 4.17 6.14 4.41
CA PRO A 155 4.08 6.55 5.82
C PRO A 155 2.76 6.13 6.48
N TRP A 156 1.66 6.07 5.72
CA TRP A 156 0.34 5.68 6.22
C TRP A 156 0.24 4.20 6.61
N VAL A 157 1.06 3.37 5.99
CA VAL A 157 1.19 1.93 6.27
C VAL A 157 2.37 1.66 7.22
N GLY A 158 3.30 2.63 7.30
CA GLY A 158 4.52 2.53 8.09
C GLY A 158 5.58 1.61 7.49
N GLN A 159 5.45 1.21 6.21
CA GLN A 159 6.31 0.23 5.55
C GLN A 159 6.54 0.54 4.06
N CYS A 160 7.56 -0.08 3.46
CA CYS A 160 7.75 -0.07 2.00
C CYS A 160 6.65 -0.85 1.28
N ILE A 161 6.27 -0.35 0.11
CA ILE A 161 5.47 -1.07 -0.87
C ILE A 161 6.40 -1.57 -1.98
N GLY A 162 6.31 -2.86 -2.28
CA GLY A 162 7.16 -3.55 -3.25
C GLY A 162 6.50 -4.78 -3.85
N LEU A 163 7.31 -5.69 -4.39
CA LEU A 163 6.85 -6.84 -5.18
C LEU A 163 5.78 -7.69 -4.45
N ARG A 164 5.93 -7.91 -3.15
CA ARG A 164 5.15 -8.91 -2.41
C ARG A 164 3.89 -8.36 -1.74
N ASN A 165 3.86 -7.07 -1.39
CA ASN A 165 2.72 -6.46 -0.69
C ASN A 165 1.95 -5.42 -1.54
N CYS A 166 2.34 -5.19 -2.80
CA CYS A 166 1.66 -4.23 -3.67
C CYS A 166 0.16 -4.56 -3.88
N ARG A 167 -0.21 -5.84 -3.99
CA ARG A 167 -1.62 -6.26 -4.12
C ARG A 167 -2.43 -5.93 -2.87
N SER A 168 -1.89 -6.25 -1.70
CA SER A 168 -2.52 -5.89 -0.42
C SER A 168 -2.65 -4.38 -0.25
N TYR A 169 -1.67 -3.62 -0.75
CA TYR A 169 -1.73 -2.17 -0.79
C TYR A 169 -2.87 -1.67 -1.69
N MET A 170 -3.03 -2.22 -2.90
CA MET A 170 -4.15 -1.88 -3.79
C MET A 170 -5.49 -2.27 -3.18
N ALA A 171 -5.58 -3.42 -2.51
CA ALA A 171 -6.78 -3.83 -1.79
C ALA A 171 -7.14 -2.85 -0.66
N LEU A 172 -6.13 -2.34 0.07
CA LEU A 172 -6.33 -1.29 1.09
C LEU A 172 -6.86 0.00 0.49
N VAL A 173 -6.25 0.49 -0.61
CA VAL A 173 -6.68 1.73 -1.28
C VAL A 173 -8.12 1.62 -1.79
N ILE A 174 -8.46 0.52 -2.45
CA ILE A 174 -9.80 0.30 -3.01
C ILE A 174 -10.84 0.13 -1.90
N SER A 175 -10.57 -0.71 -0.89
CA SER A 175 -11.50 -0.91 0.23
C SER A 175 -11.69 0.35 1.05
N GLY A 176 -10.64 1.14 1.27
CA GLY A 176 -10.71 2.44 1.92
C GLY A 176 -11.52 3.46 1.13
N LEU A 177 -11.36 3.51 -0.19
CA LEU A 177 -12.15 4.37 -1.07
C LEU A 177 -13.64 4.03 -0.96
N ILE A 178 -13.98 2.75 -1.05
CA ILE A 178 -15.37 2.27 -0.94
C ILE A 178 -15.95 2.61 0.44
N PHE A 179 -15.18 2.39 1.51
CA PHE A 179 -15.57 2.73 2.87
C PHE A 179 -15.92 4.22 3.03
N PHE A 180 -15.10 5.12 2.51
CA PHE A 180 -15.37 6.55 2.61
C PHE A 180 -16.47 7.03 1.66
N VAL A 181 -16.64 6.42 0.47
CA VAL A 181 -17.80 6.68 -0.42
C VAL A 181 -19.09 6.29 0.29
N TYR A 182 -19.11 5.14 0.96
CA TYR A 182 -20.26 4.69 1.75
C TYR A 182 -20.58 5.69 2.88
N ILE A 183 -19.59 6.06 3.69
CA ILE A 183 -19.77 7.05 4.76
C ILE A 183 -20.30 8.37 4.21
N PHE A 184 -19.71 8.87 3.13
CA PHE A 184 -20.10 10.14 2.51
C PHE A 184 -21.55 10.14 2.02
N ALA A 185 -21.94 9.10 1.26
CA ALA A 185 -23.27 8.99 0.70
C ALA A 185 -24.36 9.01 1.79
N PHE A 186 -24.20 8.20 2.83
CA PHE A 186 -25.18 8.14 3.92
C PHE A 186 -25.14 9.37 4.82
N SER A 187 -24.00 9.97 5.04
CA SER A 187 -23.90 11.22 5.79
C SER A 187 -24.60 12.37 5.05
N CYS A 188 -24.41 12.51 3.74
CA CYS A 188 -25.11 13.48 2.92
C CYS A 188 -26.65 13.24 2.95
N TRP A 189 -27.07 11.98 2.87
CA TRP A 189 -28.48 11.62 2.91
C TRP A 189 -29.13 11.99 4.26
N ILE A 190 -28.47 11.76 5.40
CA ILE A 190 -28.96 12.19 6.72
C ILE A 190 -29.02 13.71 6.83
N LEU A 191 -27.99 14.43 6.37
CA LEU A 191 -28.00 15.90 6.36
C LEU A 191 -29.14 16.45 5.54
N HIS A 192 -29.46 15.86 4.38
CA HIS A 192 -30.60 16.23 3.55
C HIS A 192 -31.95 15.95 4.27
N ARG A 193 -32.09 14.76 4.88
CA ARG A 193 -33.33 14.36 5.59
C ARG A 193 -33.66 15.24 6.79
N LYS A 194 -32.67 15.70 7.53
CA LYS A 194 -32.88 16.57 8.68
C LYS A 194 -33.38 17.96 8.29
N ASN A 195 -33.50 18.22 6.98
CA ASN A 195 -34.01 19.47 6.40
C ASN A 195 -33.41 20.74 7.03
N VAL A 196 -32.12 20.68 7.30
CA VAL A 196 -31.37 21.77 7.93
C VAL A 196 -30.99 22.78 6.87
N HIS A 197 -31.58 23.96 6.94
CA HIS A 197 -31.33 25.01 5.96
C HIS A 197 -30.04 25.76 6.24
N GLY A 198 -29.13 25.70 5.24
CA GLY A 198 -27.88 26.43 5.21
C GLY A 198 -26.75 25.85 6.10
N PHE A 199 -25.55 26.30 5.83
CA PHE A 199 -24.33 25.82 6.50
C PHE A 199 -24.36 26.06 8.03
N ILE A 200 -24.83 27.26 8.47
CA ILE A 200 -24.90 27.61 9.90
C ILE A 200 -25.90 26.69 10.64
N GLY A 201 -27.01 26.33 10.00
CA GLY A 201 -27.96 25.37 10.54
C GLY A 201 -27.34 24.00 10.72
N MET A 202 -26.60 23.49 9.72
CA MET A 202 -25.91 22.21 9.80
C MET A 202 -24.86 22.18 10.92
N VAL A 203 -24.05 23.24 11.07
CA VAL A 203 -23.06 23.38 12.15
C VAL A 203 -23.72 23.35 13.54
N LYS A 204 -24.90 23.95 13.71
CA LYS A 204 -25.62 23.98 15.00
C LYS A 204 -26.30 22.65 15.34
N THR A 205 -26.85 21.95 14.32
CA THR A 205 -27.74 20.80 14.52
C THR A 205 -27.04 19.45 14.39
N CYS A 206 -26.03 19.34 13.50
CA CYS A 206 -25.38 18.08 13.15
C CYS A 206 -23.87 18.26 12.88
N PRO A 207 -23.11 18.90 13.80
CA PRO A 207 -21.70 19.22 13.57
C PRO A 207 -20.85 17.97 13.32
N GLU A 208 -21.14 16.85 14.01
CA GLU A 208 -20.38 15.60 13.86
C GLU A 208 -20.60 14.97 12.49
N THR A 209 -21.85 14.95 12.00
CA THR A 209 -22.17 14.43 10.67
C THR A 209 -21.57 15.31 9.58
N LEU A 210 -21.59 16.63 9.75
CA LEU A 210 -20.98 17.57 8.81
C LEU A 210 -19.45 17.38 8.76
N ALA A 211 -18.79 17.28 9.91
CA ALA A 211 -17.35 17.03 10.00
C ALA A 211 -16.97 15.70 9.36
N LEU A 212 -17.75 14.64 9.62
CA LEU A 212 -17.55 13.33 9.01
C LEU A 212 -17.73 13.37 7.48
N THR A 213 -18.75 14.11 6.99
CA THR A 213 -18.96 14.30 5.55
C THR A 213 -17.78 14.99 4.89
N ALA A 214 -17.25 16.05 5.51
CA ALA A 214 -16.07 16.77 5.01
C ALA A 214 -14.83 15.88 5.01
N LEU A 215 -14.60 15.10 6.08
CA LEU A 215 -13.51 14.16 6.17
C LEU A 215 -13.61 13.10 5.07
N ALA A 216 -14.80 12.50 4.89
CA ALA A 216 -15.02 11.48 3.87
C ALA A 216 -14.83 12.03 2.45
N PHE A 217 -15.27 13.24 2.17
CA PHE A 217 -15.05 13.93 0.89
C PHE A 217 -13.55 14.07 0.57
N ASN A 218 -12.75 14.54 1.53
CA ASN A 218 -11.31 14.66 1.36
C ASN A 218 -10.62 13.30 1.18
N ALA A 219 -11.05 12.30 1.95
CA ALA A 219 -10.53 10.92 1.84
C ALA A 219 -10.83 10.31 0.47
N ILE A 220 -12.04 10.52 -0.07
CA ILE A 220 -12.44 10.07 -1.41
C ILE A 220 -11.55 10.72 -2.48
N GLY A 221 -11.32 12.03 -2.39
CA GLY A 221 -10.43 12.74 -3.33
C GLY A 221 -9.02 12.18 -3.32
N PHE A 222 -8.44 11.99 -2.13
CA PHE A 222 -7.10 11.46 -1.97
C PHE A 222 -6.97 9.99 -2.43
N LEU A 223 -7.83 9.10 -1.93
CA LEU A 223 -7.79 7.68 -2.27
C LEU A 223 -8.18 7.43 -3.72
N GLY A 224 -9.14 8.22 -4.27
CA GLY A 224 -9.53 8.14 -5.67
C GLY A 224 -8.38 8.53 -6.61
N ALA A 225 -7.71 9.65 -6.34
CA ALA A 225 -6.53 10.06 -7.11
C ALA A 225 -5.42 9.00 -7.04
N LEU A 226 -5.20 8.43 -5.86
CA LEU A 226 -4.21 7.37 -5.64
C LEU A 226 -4.57 6.09 -6.42
N ALA A 227 -5.85 5.67 -6.39
CA ALA A 227 -6.34 4.53 -7.15
C ALA A 227 -6.16 4.72 -8.66
N ILE A 228 -6.56 5.88 -9.19
CA ILE A 228 -6.41 6.22 -10.61
C ILE A 228 -4.93 6.20 -11.02
N TYR A 229 -4.06 6.80 -10.20
CA TYR A 229 -2.62 6.81 -10.46
C TYR A 229 -2.04 5.40 -10.52
N HIS A 230 -2.39 4.52 -9.57
CA HIS A 230 -1.90 3.14 -9.58
C HIS A 230 -2.48 2.30 -10.73
N VAL A 231 -3.74 2.52 -11.11
CA VAL A 231 -4.33 1.90 -12.31
C VAL A 231 -3.54 2.30 -13.57
N TYR A 232 -3.20 3.58 -13.71
CA TYR A 232 -2.32 4.07 -14.77
C TYR A 232 -0.95 3.38 -14.72
N LEU A 233 -0.29 3.31 -13.56
CA LEU A 233 1.01 2.66 -13.41
C LEU A 233 0.98 1.17 -13.78
N ILE A 234 -0.10 0.46 -13.42
CA ILE A 234 -0.31 -0.94 -13.83
C ILE A 234 -0.44 -1.02 -15.35
N ALA A 235 -1.23 -0.14 -15.96
CA ALA A 235 -1.45 -0.13 -17.41
C ALA A 235 -0.15 -0.01 -18.22
N ILE A 236 0.81 0.79 -17.73
CA ILE A 236 2.12 1.00 -18.36
C ILE A 236 3.25 0.13 -17.75
N ASN A 237 2.93 -0.77 -16.83
CA ASN A 237 3.85 -1.63 -16.07
C ASN A 237 5.05 -0.85 -15.48
N GLN A 238 4.76 0.21 -14.76
CA GLN A 238 5.76 0.96 -14.00
C GLN A 238 5.45 0.94 -12.51
N THR A 239 6.47 1.10 -11.68
CA THR A 239 6.28 1.44 -10.26
C THR A 239 6.18 2.96 -10.11
N ALA A 240 5.60 3.44 -8.99
CA ALA A 240 5.55 4.87 -8.70
C ALA A 240 6.97 5.48 -8.68
N TYR A 241 7.94 4.75 -8.16
CA TYR A 241 9.35 5.17 -8.16
C TYR A 241 9.94 5.30 -9.57
N GLU A 242 9.66 4.33 -10.46
CA GLU A 242 10.15 4.38 -11.85
C GLU A 242 9.52 5.54 -12.62
N ASN A 243 8.22 5.76 -12.43
CA ASN A 243 7.48 6.84 -13.06
C ASN A 243 7.95 8.21 -12.55
N PHE A 244 8.06 8.39 -11.25
CA PHE A 244 8.59 9.62 -10.64
C PHE A 244 10.02 9.94 -11.10
N ARG A 245 10.87 8.92 -11.26
CA ARG A 245 12.24 9.05 -11.78
C ARG A 245 12.29 9.16 -13.30
N GLN A 246 11.15 9.19 -13.99
CA GLN A 246 11.05 9.27 -15.45
C GLN A 246 11.95 8.25 -16.17
N ARG A 247 12.01 7.01 -15.61
CA ARG A 247 13.03 6.02 -15.98
C ARG A 247 12.95 5.59 -17.44
N TYR A 248 11.78 5.63 -18.05
CA TYR A 248 11.55 5.17 -19.42
C TYR A 248 11.16 6.31 -20.39
N VAL A 249 11.36 7.57 -20.01
CA VAL A 249 11.17 8.69 -20.93
C VAL A 249 12.23 8.61 -22.03
N GLY A 250 11.81 8.62 -23.28
CA GLY A 250 12.71 8.47 -24.44
C GLY A 250 13.28 7.06 -24.66
N SER A 251 12.83 6.06 -23.88
CA SER A 251 13.29 4.67 -24.03
C SER A 251 12.13 3.67 -23.85
N LYS A 252 12.29 2.47 -24.41
CA LYS A 252 11.29 1.39 -24.28
C LYS A 252 11.31 0.83 -22.84
N ASN A 253 10.12 0.70 -22.23
CA ASN A 253 9.98 -0.03 -21.00
C ASN A 253 10.07 -1.55 -21.29
N PRO A 254 11.12 -2.27 -20.80
CA PRO A 254 11.30 -3.69 -21.10
C PRO A 254 10.26 -4.59 -20.39
N TYR A 255 9.51 -4.07 -19.45
CA TYR A 255 8.51 -4.82 -18.68
C TYR A 255 7.09 -4.65 -19.22
N ASP A 256 6.86 -3.71 -20.12
CA ASP A 256 5.55 -3.48 -20.72
C ASP A 256 5.19 -4.59 -21.69
N ARG A 257 4.12 -5.33 -21.40
CA ARG A 257 3.60 -6.44 -22.19
C ARG A 257 2.23 -6.13 -22.80
N GLY A 258 1.84 -4.84 -22.78
CA GLY A 258 0.52 -4.35 -23.15
C GLY A 258 -0.49 -4.42 -22.00
N ILE A 259 -1.47 -3.52 -22.04
CA ILE A 259 -2.38 -3.22 -20.92
C ILE A 259 -2.98 -4.51 -20.30
N LEU A 260 -3.59 -5.38 -21.10
CA LEU A 260 -4.26 -6.58 -20.60
C LEU A 260 -3.30 -7.53 -19.87
N ASN A 261 -2.10 -7.78 -20.43
CA ASN A 261 -1.11 -8.63 -19.80
C ASN A 261 -0.51 -7.98 -18.56
N ASN A 262 -0.33 -6.66 -18.56
CA ASN A 262 0.15 -5.92 -17.40
C ASN A 262 -0.82 -6.03 -16.23
N PHE A 263 -2.14 -5.92 -16.47
CA PHE A 263 -3.16 -6.15 -15.44
C PHE A 263 -3.18 -7.60 -14.98
N LYS A 264 -3.11 -8.56 -15.91
CA LYS A 264 -3.05 -9.99 -15.56
C LYS A 264 -1.85 -10.29 -14.67
N ASP A 265 -0.67 -9.79 -15.00
CA ASP A 265 0.54 -9.97 -14.21
C ASP A 265 0.44 -9.28 -12.84
N ALA A 266 -0.15 -8.08 -12.77
CA ALA A 266 -0.31 -7.34 -11.52
C ALA A 266 -1.21 -8.06 -10.51
N PHE A 267 -2.31 -8.69 -10.97
CA PHE A 267 -3.30 -9.27 -10.07
C PHE A 267 -3.21 -10.80 -9.93
N PHE A 268 -2.75 -11.52 -10.95
CA PHE A 268 -2.85 -12.98 -11.00
C PHE A 268 -1.49 -13.72 -11.06
N ALA A 269 -0.37 -13.03 -11.34
CA ALA A 269 0.93 -13.70 -11.30
C ALA A 269 1.25 -14.22 -9.89
N ALA A 270 1.90 -15.36 -9.78
CA ALA A 270 2.33 -15.89 -8.49
C ALA A 270 3.26 -14.91 -7.76
N VAL A 271 3.02 -14.69 -6.48
CA VAL A 271 3.91 -13.89 -5.64
C VAL A 271 5.12 -14.76 -5.27
N PRO A 272 6.36 -14.34 -5.58
CA PRO A 272 7.54 -15.15 -5.27
C PRO A 272 7.73 -15.32 -3.77
N LEU A 273 8.40 -16.40 -3.37
CA LEU A 273 8.76 -16.63 -1.97
C LEU A 273 9.71 -15.52 -1.46
N PRO A 274 9.74 -15.26 -0.14
CA PRO A 274 10.67 -14.30 0.45
C PRO A 274 12.12 -14.77 0.20
N ARG A 275 13.00 -13.82 -0.09
CA ARG A 275 14.44 -14.10 -0.25
C ARG A 275 15.19 -14.27 1.07
N VAL A 276 14.58 -13.78 2.16
CA VAL A 276 15.12 -13.86 3.51
C VAL A 276 14.21 -14.76 4.31
N ASP A 277 14.78 -15.78 4.94
CA ASP A 277 14.07 -16.54 5.96
C ASP A 277 14.17 -15.79 7.28
N PHE A 278 13.14 -15.02 7.59
CA PHE A 278 13.04 -14.25 8.84
C PHE A 278 12.74 -15.12 10.07
N ARG A 279 12.57 -16.44 9.88
CA ARG A 279 12.33 -17.41 10.95
C ARG A 279 13.60 -18.19 11.32
N ALA A 280 14.61 -18.13 10.47
CA ALA A 280 15.88 -18.75 10.78
C ALA A 280 16.45 -18.14 12.06
N GLU A 281 16.83 -18.98 13.02
CA GLU A 281 17.55 -18.55 14.22
C GLU A 281 18.87 -17.91 13.78
N VAL A 282 19.19 -16.78 14.37
CA VAL A 282 20.51 -16.17 14.20
C VAL A 282 21.47 -17.08 14.95
N VAL A 283 22.15 -17.94 14.23
CA VAL A 283 23.29 -18.67 14.79
C VAL A 283 24.36 -17.62 15.02
N ASN A 284 24.51 -17.19 16.28
CA ASN A 284 25.62 -16.37 16.67
C ASN A 284 26.89 -17.23 16.50
N CYS A 285 27.62 -16.95 15.44
CA CYS A 285 28.98 -17.43 15.30
C CYS A 285 29.87 -16.58 16.23
N ASP A 286 29.69 -16.77 17.55
CA ASP A 286 30.65 -16.36 18.55
C ASP A 286 31.66 -17.49 18.68
N THR A 287 32.66 -17.44 17.82
CA THR A 287 34.01 -18.05 18.09
C THR A 287 35.05 -17.31 17.27
#